data_fd8e53740f081236cdfe29de7cdd8ff2
#
_entry.id   fd8e53740f081236cdfe29de7cdd8ff2
#
_cell.length_a   1.000
_cell.length_b   1.000
_cell.length_c   1.000
_cell.angle_alpha   90.00
_cell.angle_beta   90.00
_cell.angle_gamma   90.00
#
_symmetry.space_group_name_H-M   'P 1'
#
loop_
_entity.id
_entity.type
_entity.pdbx_description
1 polymer ?
#
loop_
_entity_poly.entity_id
_entity_poly.type
_entity_poly.pdbx_seq_one_letter_code
_entity_poly.pdbx_strand_id
1 'polypeptide(L)'
;MKWGDKYDDSYVEKLKEQCEANCSVPFKFWCFTDKPEKDWHIPIPTTLDEFYDEDRGFFWAYRKCYMFRPDLISGDGKPFPDNSKFLFLDLDVIIHQDLKYFFNLPNDKPWIVRGWWNNIHTVKQNYAKHKSTPLNSSAIVWNKD
;
A
#
# COMPACT_ATOMS: atom_id res chain seq x y z
N MET A 1 4.04 -3.75 -1.16
CA MET A 1 3.59 -5.18 -1.11
C MET A 1 4.03 -5.86 -2.38
N LYS A 2 4.72 -6.99 -2.28
CA LYS A 2 5.14 -7.83 -3.40
C LYS A 2 4.43 -9.18 -3.31
N TRP A 3 3.85 -9.64 -4.41
CA TRP A 3 3.11 -10.88 -4.46
C TRP A 3 3.26 -11.57 -5.81
N GLY A 4 3.50 -12.87 -5.80
CA GLY A 4 3.71 -13.65 -7.03
C GLY A 4 4.90 -13.18 -7.85
N ASP A 5 4.89 -13.46 -9.16
CA ASP A 5 6.04 -13.31 -10.03
C ASP A 5 5.96 -12.13 -11.01
N LYS A 6 4.92 -11.26 -10.88
CA LYS A 6 4.77 -10.09 -11.76
C LYS A 6 5.93 -9.09 -11.63
N TYR A 7 6.41 -8.89 -10.42
CA TYR A 7 7.56 -8.04 -10.10
C TYR A 7 8.62 -8.89 -9.41
N ASP A 8 9.86 -8.74 -9.80
CA ASP A 8 10.99 -9.32 -9.08
C ASP A 8 11.39 -8.47 -7.86
N ASP A 9 12.34 -8.95 -7.07
CA ASP A 9 12.75 -8.27 -5.83
C ASP A 9 13.44 -6.94 -6.09
N SER A 10 14.00 -6.71 -7.28
CA SER A 10 14.66 -5.46 -7.65
C SER A 10 13.69 -4.27 -7.60
N TYR A 11 12.39 -4.49 -7.85
CA TYR A 11 11.38 -3.43 -7.71
C TYR A 11 11.22 -2.99 -6.26
N VAL A 12 11.24 -3.94 -5.33
CA VAL A 12 11.14 -3.63 -3.89
C VAL A 12 12.37 -2.89 -3.41
N GLU A 13 13.55 -3.35 -3.83
CA GLU A 13 14.83 -2.72 -3.47
C GLU A 13 14.94 -1.31 -4.02
N LYS A 14 14.59 -1.09 -5.28
CA LYS A 14 14.56 0.24 -5.88
C LYS A 14 13.57 1.18 -5.18
N LEU A 15 12.37 0.68 -4.82
CA LEU A 15 11.42 1.49 -4.06
C LEU A 15 11.97 1.84 -2.68
N LYS A 16 12.61 0.89 -1.99
CA LYS A 16 13.26 1.11 -0.70
C LYS A 16 14.34 2.18 -0.80
N GLU A 17 15.25 2.07 -1.77
CA GLU A 17 16.29 3.06 -2.05
C GLU A 17 15.71 4.45 -2.34
N GLN A 18 14.65 4.52 -3.14
CA GLN A 18 13.96 5.79 -3.40
C GLN A 18 13.33 6.40 -2.13
N CYS A 19 12.75 5.57 -1.26
CA CYS A 19 12.24 6.04 0.03
C CYS A 19 13.36 6.58 0.90
N GLU A 20 14.49 5.88 1.01
CA GLU A 20 15.65 6.28 1.78
C GLU A 20 16.28 7.59 1.26
N ALA A 21 16.35 7.74 -0.06
CA ALA A 21 16.88 8.94 -0.70
C ALA A 21 15.95 10.17 -0.61
N ASN A 22 14.65 9.95 -0.49
CA ASN A 22 13.63 11.01 -0.56
C ASN A 22 12.75 11.11 0.68
N CYS A 23 13.24 10.74 1.85
CA CYS A 23 12.51 10.94 3.11
C CYS A 23 13.38 11.59 4.15
N SER A 24 13.09 12.84 4.49
CA SER A 24 13.86 13.63 5.47
C SER A 24 13.47 13.36 6.93
N VAL A 25 12.48 12.49 7.17
CA VAL A 25 12.07 12.07 8.53
C VAL A 25 12.44 10.61 8.77
N PRO A 26 12.77 10.21 10.01
CA PRO A 26 13.03 8.80 10.32
C PRO A 26 11.84 7.92 10.02
N PHE A 27 12.07 6.79 9.37
CA PHE A 27 11.05 5.79 9.06
C PHE A 27 11.63 4.38 9.10
N LYS A 28 10.77 3.37 9.12
CA LYS A 28 11.12 1.97 8.88
C LYS A 28 10.42 1.50 7.61
N PHE A 29 11.16 0.80 6.76
CA PHE A 29 10.61 0.21 5.55
C PHE A 29 10.20 -1.24 5.79
N TRP A 30 8.99 -1.60 5.36
CA TRP A 30 8.46 -2.96 5.43
C TRP A 30 7.88 -3.38 4.09
N CYS A 31 8.12 -4.61 3.69
CA CYS A 31 7.51 -5.20 2.51
C CYS A 31 6.66 -6.40 2.87
N PHE A 32 5.36 -6.30 2.65
CA PHE A 32 4.48 -7.47 2.72
C PHE A 32 4.72 -8.37 1.52
N THR A 33 5.02 -9.65 1.75
CA THR A 33 5.34 -10.60 0.67
C THR A 33 4.96 -12.03 1.02
N ASP A 34 4.67 -12.81 -0.02
CA ASP A 34 4.46 -14.25 0.05
C ASP A 34 5.77 -15.05 0.13
N LYS A 35 6.92 -14.38 -0.10
CA LYS A 35 8.27 -14.97 -0.06
C LYS A 35 9.16 -14.14 0.90
N PRO A 36 8.98 -14.26 2.24
CA PRO A 36 9.76 -13.48 3.19
C PRO A 36 11.18 -14.05 3.32
N GLU A 37 12.17 -13.30 2.88
CA GLU A 37 13.60 -13.69 2.91
C GLU A 37 14.47 -12.69 3.69
N LYS A 38 13.93 -11.50 4.01
CA LYS A 38 14.68 -10.39 4.65
C LYS A 38 14.00 -9.99 5.95
N ASP A 39 14.77 -9.40 6.87
CA ASP A 39 14.31 -8.94 8.18
C ASP A 39 13.26 -7.82 8.11
N TRP A 40 13.19 -7.10 7.00
CA TRP A 40 12.16 -6.10 6.71
C TRP A 40 10.99 -6.65 5.87
N HIS A 41 10.89 -7.97 5.68
CA HIS A 41 9.74 -8.61 5.07
C HIS A 41 8.70 -8.98 6.12
N ILE A 42 7.44 -8.76 5.80
CA ILE A 42 6.29 -9.20 6.58
C ILE A 42 5.59 -10.28 5.75
N PRO A 43 5.47 -11.53 6.26
CA PRO A 43 4.81 -12.59 5.54
C PRO A 43 3.33 -12.28 5.35
N ILE A 44 2.83 -12.50 4.15
CA ILE A 44 1.39 -12.50 3.86
C ILE A 44 0.93 -13.96 3.86
N PRO A 45 -0.19 -14.29 4.51
CA PRO A 45 -0.77 -15.62 4.40
C PRO A 45 -1.02 -15.98 2.93
N THR A 46 -0.65 -17.19 2.56
CA THR A 46 -0.88 -17.71 1.20
C THR A 46 -2.34 -18.00 0.93
N THR A 47 -3.11 -18.26 1.98
CA THR A 47 -4.55 -18.52 1.96
C THR A 47 -5.28 -17.24 2.38
N LEU A 48 -5.57 -16.39 1.43
CA LEU A 48 -6.55 -15.31 1.61
C LEU A 48 -7.82 -15.71 0.87
N ASP A 49 -8.34 -16.89 1.19
CA ASP A 49 -9.50 -17.50 0.53
C ASP A 49 -10.75 -16.64 0.68
N GLU A 50 -10.83 -15.82 1.73
CA GLU A 50 -11.86 -14.82 1.93
C GLU A 50 -11.95 -13.75 0.83
N PHE A 51 -10.90 -13.60 0.02
CA PHE A 51 -10.87 -12.66 -1.12
C PHE A 51 -11.01 -13.38 -2.47
N TYR A 52 -11.28 -14.68 -2.47
CA TYR A 52 -11.55 -15.46 -3.65
C TYR A 52 -13.05 -15.45 -3.94
N ASP A 53 -13.41 -15.09 -5.16
CA ASP A 53 -14.77 -15.14 -5.68
C ASP A 53 -14.76 -16.14 -6.85
N GLU A 54 -15.56 -17.19 -6.76
CA GLU A 54 -15.61 -18.29 -7.77
C GLU A 54 -16.01 -17.76 -9.15
N ASP A 55 -16.90 -16.75 -9.22
CA ASP A 55 -17.38 -16.18 -10.47
C ASP A 55 -16.42 -15.16 -11.10
N ARG A 56 -15.63 -14.47 -10.27
CA ARG A 56 -14.79 -13.31 -10.67
C ARG A 56 -13.32 -13.58 -10.58
N GLY A 57 -12.93 -14.70 -9.99
CA GLY A 57 -11.56 -15.02 -9.70
C GLY A 57 -10.94 -14.18 -8.58
N PHE A 58 -9.65 -14.24 -8.47
CA PHE A 58 -8.93 -13.63 -7.37
C PHE A 58 -8.71 -12.14 -7.61
N PHE A 59 -9.30 -11.27 -6.78
CA PHE A 59 -9.02 -9.83 -6.81
C PHE A 59 -7.72 -9.50 -6.10
N TRP A 60 -6.63 -9.55 -6.82
CA TRP A 60 -5.27 -9.25 -6.34
C TRP A 60 -5.16 -7.93 -5.57
N ALA A 61 -5.96 -6.93 -5.95
CA ALA A 61 -5.97 -5.62 -5.31
C ALA A 61 -6.49 -5.67 -3.86
N TYR A 62 -7.36 -6.61 -3.50
CA TYR A 62 -7.89 -6.73 -2.14
C TYR A 62 -6.87 -7.25 -1.13
N ARG A 63 -5.77 -7.82 -1.57
CA ARG A 63 -4.66 -8.18 -0.66
C ARG A 63 -4.09 -6.98 0.06
N LYS A 64 -4.23 -5.78 -0.49
CA LYS A 64 -3.86 -4.54 0.20
C LYS A 64 -4.65 -4.34 1.50
N CYS A 65 -5.85 -4.88 1.60
CA CYS A 65 -6.65 -4.82 2.82
C CYS A 65 -5.98 -5.52 4.01
N TYR A 66 -5.08 -6.47 3.76
CA TYR A 66 -4.32 -7.14 4.81
C TYR A 66 -3.52 -6.18 5.69
N MET A 67 -3.01 -5.10 5.13
CA MET A 67 -2.21 -4.11 5.87
C MET A 67 -3.01 -3.26 6.88
N PHE A 68 -4.34 -3.28 6.80
CA PHE A 68 -5.22 -2.55 7.72
C PHE A 68 -5.70 -3.37 8.92
N ARG A 69 -5.17 -4.57 9.10
CA ARG A 69 -5.54 -5.44 10.24
C ARG A 69 -5.05 -4.83 11.56
N PRO A 70 -5.88 -4.86 12.61
CA PRO A 70 -5.50 -4.33 13.93
C PRO A 70 -4.42 -5.16 14.61
N ASP A 71 -4.34 -6.47 14.30
CA ASP A 71 -3.37 -7.43 14.82
C ASP A 71 -2.09 -7.53 13.99
N LEU A 72 -1.85 -6.56 13.12
CA LEU A 72 -0.66 -6.53 12.26
C LEU A 72 0.61 -6.43 13.10
N ILE A 73 1.57 -7.31 12.79
CA ILE A 73 2.89 -7.32 13.39
C ILE A 73 3.95 -6.93 12.36
N SER A 74 5.02 -6.29 12.82
CA SER A 74 6.19 -5.96 12.02
C SER A 74 7.04 -7.21 11.71
N GLY A 75 8.00 -7.09 10.80
CA GLY A 75 8.88 -8.20 10.42
C GLY A 75 9.73 -8.75 11.56
N ASP A 76 9.94 -7.97 12.62
CA ASP A 76 10.62 -8.41 13.86
C ASP A 76 9.67 -9.10 14.87
N GLY A 77 8.44 -9.40 14.46
CA GLY A 77 7.45 -10.12 15.27
C GLY A 77 6.78 -9.29 16.36
N LYS A 78 6.94 -7.97 16.34
CA LYS A 78 6.35 -7.08 17.34
C LYS A 78 5.13 -6.34 16.79
N PRO A 79 4.14 -6.02 17.64
CA PRO A 79 3.08 -5.12 17.26
C PRO A 79 3.66 -3.75 16.86
N PHE A 80 3.06 -3.13 15.85
CA PHE A 80 3.38 -1.73 15.58
C PHE A 80 2.94 -0.86 16.77
N PRO A 81 3.75 0.13 17.17
CA PRO A 81 3.35 1.05 18.22
C PRO A 81 2.02 1.74 17.90
N ASP A 82 1.23 2.03 18.93
CA ASP A 82 0.03 2.82 18.78
C ASP A 82 0.37 4.22 18.25
N ASN A 83 -0.52 4.79 17.48
CA ASN A 83 -0.32 6.05 16.74
C ASN A 83 0.78 5.99 15.65
N SER A 84 1.23 4.79 15.27
CA SER A 84 2.11 4.68 14.10
C SER A 84 1.42 5.19 12.85
N LYS A 85 2.09 6.07 12.12
CA LYS A 85 1.63 6.52 10.81
C LYS A 85 2.27 5.66 9.72
N PHE A 86 1.45 5.15 8.84
CA PHE A 86 1.85 4.31 7.72
C PHE A 86 1.70 5.03 6.39
N LEU A 87 2.65 4.82 5.51
CA LEU A 87 2.58 5.17 4.10
C LEU A 87 2.74 3.90 3.28
N PHE A 88 1.71 3.50 2.58
CA PHE A 88 1.78 2.45 1.57
C PHE A 88 2.09 3.05 0.20
N LEU A 89 2.97 2.39 -0.55
CA LEU A 89 3.30 2.71 -1.92
C LEU A 89 3.25 1.43 -2.78
N ASP A 90 2.70 1.51 -3.98
CA ASP A 90 2.81 0.45 -4.99
C ASP A 90 4.27 0.34 -5.48
N LEU A 91 4.66 -0.83 -5.98
CA LEU A 91 6.05 -1.10 -6.40
C LEU A 91 6.50 -0.33 -7.64
N ASP A 92 5.56 0.15 -8.43
CA ASP A 92 5.78 0.90 -9.68
C ASP A 92 5.66 2.41 -9.50
N VAL A 93 5.64 2.88 -8.25
CA VAL A 93 5.67 4.32 -7.94
C VAL A 93 7.10 4.86 -8.09
N ILE A 94 7.20 6.07 -8.64
CA ILE A 94 8.45 6.84 -8.71
C ILE A 94 8.35 8.02 -7.74
N ILE A 95 9.36 8.18 -6.88
CA ILE A 95 9.39 9.20 -5.84
C ILE A 95 10.23 10.38 -6.33
N HIS A 96 9.62 11.56 -6.46
CA HIS A 96 10.26 12.79 -6.94
C HIS A 96 10.51 13.84 -5.85
N GLN A 97 9.82 13.70 -4.71
CA GLN A 97 9.82 14.70 -3.66
C GLN A 97 9.89 14.04 -2.29
N ASP A 98 10.15 14.85 -1.28
CA ASP A 98 10.25 14.40 0.10
C ASP A 98 8.94 13.78 0.60
N LEU A 99 9.02 12.53 1.00
CA LEU A 99 7.91 11.77 1.57
C LEU A 99 7.40 12.34 2.91
N LYS A 100 8.17 13.21 3.56
CA LYS A 100 7.74 13.95 4.75
C LYS A 100 6.37 14.59 4.59
N TYR A 101 6.00 15.01 3.37
CA TYR A 101 4.68 15.55 3.08
C TYR A 101 3.55 14.63 3.55
N PHE A 102 3.66 13.33 3.28
CA PHE A 102 2.65 12.34 3.68
C PHE A 102 2.58 12.16 5.19
N PHE A 103 3.70 12.24 5.88
CA PHE A 103 3.75 12.12 7.33
C PHE A 103 3.21 13.35 8.07
N ASN A 104 3.12 14.48 7.40
CA ASN A 104 2.53 15.72 7.93
C ASN A 104 1.01 15.83 7.70
N LEU A 105 0.40 14.89 6.98
CA LEU A 105 -1.05 14.89 6.80
C LEU A 105 -1.76 14.68 8.14
N PRO A 106 -2.95 15.28 8.35
CA PRO A 106 -3.74 15.07 9.58
C PRO A 106 -4.04 13.60 9.86
N ASN A 107 -4.14 13.26 11.14
CA ASN A 107 -4.34 11.88 11.61
C ASN A 107 -5.82 11.49 11.78
N ASP A 108 -6.74 12.39 11.46
CA ASP A 108 -8.18 12.22 11.69
C ASP A 108 -8.87 11.24 10.73
N LYS A 109 -8.18 10.85 9.68
CA LYS A 109 -8.71 9.94 8.65
C LYS A 109 -7.60 9.35 7.79
N PRO A 110 -7.84 8.23 7.09
CA PRO A 110 -6.95 7.76 6.04
C PRO A 110 -6.97 8.69 4.82
N TRP A 111 -5.85 8.76 4.12
CA TRP A 111 -5.67 9.52 2.91
C TRP A 111 -5.33 8.59 1.76
N ILE A 112 -5.94 8.83 0.62
CA ILE A 112 -5.71 8.06 -0.61
C ILE A 112 -5.57 9.00 -1.79
N VAL A 113 -4.70 8.65 -2.74
CA VAL A 113 -4.50 9.47 -3.93
C VAL A 113 -5.76 9.49 -4.78
N ARG A 114 -6.12 10.67 -5.24
CA ARG A 114 -7.20 10.83 -6.22
C ARG A 114 -6.68 10.47 -7.62
N GLY A 115 -7.48 9.73 -8.38
CA GLY A 115 -7.23 9.44 -9.78
C GLY A 115 -7.38 10.71 -10.62
N TRP A 116 -6.31 11.50 -10.70
CA TRP A 116 -6.30 12.81 -11.36
C TRP A 116 -6.55 12.74 -12.88
N TRP A 117 -6.28 11.59 -13.47
CA TRP A 117 -6.58 11.30 -14.90
C TRP A 117 -8.07 11.10 -15.17
N ASN A 118 -8.87 10.89 -14.16
CA ASN A 118 -10.31 10.82 -14.26
C ASN A 118 -10.90 12.20 -13.98
N ASN A 119 -11.40 12.88 -15.00
CA ASN A 119 -12.15 14.11 -14.79
C ASN A 119 -13.35 13.81 -13.88
N ILE A 120 -13.48 14.54 -12.78
CA ILE A 120 -14.51 14.30 -11.76
C ILE A 120 -15.94 14.38 -12.35
N HIS A 121 -16.13 15.21 -13.37
CA HIS A 121 -17.42 15.32 -14.06
C HIS A 121 -17.70 14.08 -14.89
N THR A 122 -16.69 13.56 -15.58
CA THR A 122 -16.78 12.31 -16.36
C THR A 122 -17.01 11.10 -15.46
N VAL A 123 -16.37 11.06 -14.30
CA VAL A 123 -16.56 9.99 -13.30
C VAL A 123 -17.99 9.96 -12.80
N LYS A 124 -18.60 11.10 -12.45
CA LYS A 124 -20.00 11.17 -12.02
C LYS A 124 -20.98 10.69 -13.08
N GLN A 125 -20.72 11.03 -14.34
CA GLN A 125 -21.59 10.65 -15.46
C GLN A 125 -21.43 9.19 -15.91
N ASN A 126 -20.23 8.64 -15.81
CA ASN A 126 -19.88 7.35 -16.37
C ASN A 126 -19.59 6.27 -15.32
N TYR A 127 -19.72 6.58 -14.02
CA TYR A 127 -19.39 5.63 -12.95
C TYR A 127 -20.13 4.29 -13.10
N ALA A 128 -21.41 4.35 -13.47
CA ALA A 128 -22.22 3.16 -13.73
C ALA A 128 -21.83 2.40 -15.01
N LYS A 129 -21.30 3.12 -16.03
CA LYS A 129 -20.98 2.54 -17.34
C LYS A 129 -19.57 1.97 -17.42
N HIS A 130 -18.59 2.61 -16.78
CA HIS A 130 -17.18 2.29 -17.00
C HIS A 130 -16.46 1.72 -15.76
N LYS A 131 -17.18 1.55 -14.64
CA LYS A 131 -16.60 1.06 -13.37
C LYS A 131 -15.30 1.78 -12.98
N SER A 132 -15.11 3.04 -13.41
CA SER A 132 -13.92 3.81 -13.08
C SER A 132 -14.03 4.33 -11.66
N THR A 133 -12.98 4.12 -10.87
CA THR A 133 -12.91 4.68 -9.52
C THR A 133 -12.22 6.05 -9.53
N PRO A 134 -12.74 7.04 -8.79
CA PRO A 134 -12.07 8.32 -8.63
C PRO A 134 -10.81 8.24 -7.75
N LEU A 135 -10.57 7.10 -7.10
CA LEU A 135 -9.47 6.88 -6.18
C LEU A 135 -8.42 5.96 -6.80
N ASN A 136 -7.16 6.19 -6.44
CA ASN A 136 -6.03 5.36 -6.79
C ASN A 136 -5.32 4.89 -5.52
N SER A 137 -5.17 3.59 -5.37
CA SER A 137 -4.55 2.98 -4.21
C SER A 137 -3.02 2.85 -4.30
N SER A 138 -2.37 3.55 -5.25
CA SER A 138 -0.90 3.51 -5.38
C SER A 138 -0.16 4.18 -4.23
N ALA A 139 -0.81 5.11 -3.52
CA ALA A 139 -0.32 5.65 -2.26
C ALA A 139 -1.47 5.82 -1.28
N ILE A 140 -1.31 5.30 -0.06
CA ILE A 140 -2.30 5.36 1.02
C ILE A 140 -1.58 5.72 2.31
N VAL A 141 -2.13 6.68 3.07
CA VAL A 141 -1.64 7.05 4.39
C VAL A 141 -2.72 6.77 5.42
N TRP A 142 -2.36 6.14 6.54
CA TRP A 142 -3.27 5.94 7.68
C TRP A 142 -2.51 5.86 8.98
N ASN A 143 -3.21 5.93 10.08
CA ASN A 143 -2.66 5.72 11.41
C ASN A 143 -3.17 4.40 11.96
N LYS A 144 -2.36 3.77 12.79
CA LYS A 144 -2.84 2.70 13.66
C LYS A 144 -3.53 3.36 14.86
N ASP A 145 -4.79 3.04 15.01
CA ASP A 145 -5.59 3.42 16.19
C ASP A 145 -5.27 2.50 17.37
#